data_49e9ecb5cf42dcac6cfd09337ba5bf5d
#
_entry.id   49e9ecb5cf42dcac6cfd09337ba5bf5d
#
_cell.length_a   1.000
_cell.length_b   1.000
_cell.length_c   1.000
_cell.angle_alpha   90.00
_cell.angle_beta   90.00
_cell.angle_gamma   90.00
#
_symmetry.space_group_name_H-M   'P 1'
#
loop_
_entity.id
_entity.type
_entity.pdbx_description
1 polymer ?
#
loop_
_entity_poly.entity_id
_entity_poly.type
_entity_poly.pdbx_seq_one_letter_code
_entity_poly.pdbx_strand_id
1 'polypeptide(L)'
;MTQTLHRGLVVFLISCSTQVFGLDLTRLDMSFQYDLRLDTHVEYRIIDSGEDQYTVIYNVSNDTTGLWLFNILLQNTYKSEVHDTLSLASQDIIYQDNKQIFYAIDVPKSAYDLLIFSFNNLSEGIYRLYDAPLNNPGGYPSFYPTDGNGAPLLSKYYTGDEISFSGLDGSVHVFRYKEEFGPADPPMGEMSALAPTLSIDSSYFIDGVQPDMLDFHFYLFQKDTLDNTGVTILKCPYYYPDLRMYDELIKPMRYISTTVENQSLNQAREPRKAFENFWLSNYGTKFRAKGAIRFFFQRVEEANQLFTDYKQGWKTDRGIIYVIYGKPDIVVKRDRAEEWRYNSGERFEFIRIPILFTPSLYSLKRDSEYEKSWYNKVGDIRKGQ
;
A
#
# COMPACT_ATOMS: atom_id res chain seq x y z
N MET A 1 -9.18 -39.10 9.98
CA MET A 1 -9.42 -37.75 10.54
C MET A 1 -9.63 -36.83 9.37
N THR A 2 -10.86 -36.67 8.96
CA THR A 2 -11.26 -35.86 7.80
C THR A 2 -11.43 -34.43 8.25
N GLN A 3 -10.50 -33.56 7.86
CA GLN A 3 -10.69 -32.12 7.98
C GLN A 3 -11.70 -31.66 6.92
N THR A 4 -12.85 -31.26 7.37
CA THR A 4 -13.89 -30.63 6.55
C THR A 4 -13.42 -29.23 6.20
N LEU A 5 -13.05 -29.02 4.93
CA LEU A 5 -12.85 -27.66 4.36
C LEU A 5 -14.22 -26.95 4.37
N HIS A 6 -14.34 -25.94 5.22
CA HIS A 6 -15.44 -24.99 5.12
C HIS A 6 -15.14 -24.04 3.96
N ARG A 7 -15.77 -24.29 2.83
CA ARG A 7 -15.82 -23.38 1.68
C ARG A 7 -16.79 -22.25 2.06
N GLY A 8 -16.27 -21.05 2.23
CA GLY A 8 -17.11 -19.86 2.33
C GLY A 8 -17.83 -19.64 1.01
N LEU A 9 -19.14 -19.77 1.04
CA LEU A 9 -20.00 -19.48 -0.10
C LEU A 9 -20.23 -17.96 -0.12
N VAL A 10 -19.56 -17.25 -1.03
CA VAL A 10 -19.95 -15.87 -1.36
C VAL A 10 -21.27 -15.97 -2.11
N VAL A 11 -22.37 -15.58 -1.47
CA VAL A 11 -23.69 -15.58 -2.14
C VAL A 11 -23.77 -14.33 -3.00
N PHE A 12 -23.61 -14.50 -4.30
CA PHE A 12 -23.87 -13.44 -5.28
C PHE A 12 -25.38 -13.32 -5.49
N LEU A 13 -25.98 -12.29 -4.91
CA LEU A 13 -27.35 -11.89 -5.23
C LEU A 13 -27.33 -10.91 -6.40
N ILE A 14 -27.87 -11.32 -7.54
CA ILE A 14 -28.11 -10.48 -8.71
C ILE A 14 -29.18 -9.45 -8.30
N SER A 15 -28.78 -8.19 -8.08
CA SER A 15 -29.74 -7.12 -7.85
C SER A 15 -30.11 -6.42 -9.14
N CYS A 16 -31.41 -6.33 -9.40
CA CYS A 16 -31.99 -5.50 -10.44
C CYS A 16 -31.58 -4.03 -10.23
N SER A 17 -31.25 -3.33 -11.31
CA SER A 17 -30.87 -1.93 -11.35
C SER A 17 -31.96 -1.05 -10.74
N THR A 18 -31.74 -0.61 -9.52
CA THR A 18 -32.44 0.55 -8.97
C THR A 18 -31.44 1.70 -8.93
N GLN A 19 -31.80 2.85 -9.52
CA GLN A 19 -31.03 4.07 -9.34
C GLN A 19 -30.89 4.33 -7.85
N VAL A 20 -29.68 4.19 -7.34
CA VAL A 20 -29.36 4.41 -5.93
C VAL A 20 -28.67 5.75 -5.84
N PHE A 21 -29.04 6.56 -4.86
CA PHE A 21 -28.43 7.84 -4.56
C PHE A 21 -26.92 7.69 -4.44
N GLY A 22 -26.16 8.64 -5.00
CA GLY A 22 -24.71 8.63 -4.96
C GLY A 22 -24.15 8.57 -3.55
N LEU A 23 -22.99 7.98 -3.44
CA LEU A 23 -22.32 7.78 -2.18
C LEU A 23 -21.30 8.91 -1.94
N ASP A 24 -21.61 9.83 -1.02
CA ASP A 24 -20.68 10.90 -0.64
C ASP A 24 -19.58 10.34 0.28
N LEU A 25 -18.52 9.81 -0.35
CA LEU A 25 -17.36 9.23 0.36
C LEU A 25 -16.60 10.27 1.17
N THR A 26 -16.75 11.58 0.86
CA THR A 26 -16.04 12.64 1.60
C THR A 26 -16.55 12.84 3.02
N ARG A 27 -17.66 12.19 3.37
CA ARG A 27 -18.27 12.20 4.71
C ARG A 27 -18.10 10.89 5.47
N LEU A 28 -17.56 9.87 4.83
CA LEU A 28 -17.39 8.57 5.43
C LEU A 28 -16.00 8.44 6.05
N ASP A 29 -15.95 7.71 7.16
CA ASP A 29 -14.69 7.28 7.74
C ASP A 29 -14.15 6.07 6.98
N MET A 30 -12.97 6.22 6.39
CA MET A 30 -12.26 5.16 5.66
C MET A 30 -11.07 4.59 6.46
N SER A 31 -10.98 4.83 7.77
CA SER A 31 -9.85 4.40 8.61
C SER A 31 -9.70 2.89 8.70
N PHE A 32 -10.78 2.13 8.43
CA PHE A 32 -10.75 0.67 8.37
C PHE A 32 -9.79 0.15 7.27
N GLN A 33 -9.52 0.89 6.21
CA GLN A 33 -8.57 0.51 5.16
C GLN A 33 -7.13 0.38 5.68
N TYR A 34 -6.84 0.97 6.84
CA TYR A 34 -5.55 0.92 7.53
C TYR A 34 -5.55 0.00 8.75
N ASP A 35 -6.54 -0.85 8.90
CA ASP A 35 -6.61 -1.84 9.97
C ASP A 35 -6.38 -3.25 9.42
N LEU A 36 -5.14 -3.72 9.51
CA LEU A 36 -4.72 -5.03 9.03
C LEU A 36 -5.34 -6.22 9.78
N ARG A 37 -6.05 -5.95 10.90
CA ARG A 37 -6.72 -6.99 11.70
C ARG A 37 -8.12 -7.31 11.19
N LEU A 38 -8.63 -6.50 10.27
CA LEU A 38 -9.94 -6.75 9.70
C LEU A 38 -9.93 -7.96 8.78
N ASP A 39 -11.06 -8.60 8.71
CA ASP A 39 -11.32 -9.78 7.90
C ASP A 39 -11.56 -9.47 6.41
N THR A 40 -11.87 -8.21 6.07
CA THR A 40 -12.08 -7.79 4.68
C THR A 40 -10.91 -6.94 4.20
N HIS A 41 -10.28 -7.38 3.12
CA HIS A 41 -9.26 -6.61 2.40
C HIS A 41 -9.46 -6.75 0.91
N VAL A 42 -9.08 -5.73 0.15
CA VAL A 42 -9.06 -5.74 -1.30
C VAL A 42 -7.67 -5.33 -1.76
N GLU A 43 -7.07 -6.16 -2.56
CA GLU A 43 -5.92 -5.79 -3.38
C GLU A 43 -6.35 -5.72 -4.83
N TYR A 44 -5.84 -4.76 -5.57
CA TYR A 44 -6.18 -4.61 -6.98
C TYR A 44 -5.03 -4.06 -7.80
N ARG A 45 -5.12 -4.29 -9.10
CA ARG A 45 -4.26 -3.70 -10.13
C ARG A 45 -5.10 -3.36 -11.35
N ILE A 46 -4.86 -2.21 -11.94
CA ILE A 46 -5.55 -1.74 -13.14
C ILE A 46 -4.61 -1.89 -14.32
N ILE A 47 -5.12 -2.45 -15.42
CA ILE A 47 -4.42 -2.57 -16.69
C ILE A 47 -5.24 -1.91 -17.81
N ASP A 48 -4.54 -1.45 -18.82
CA ASP A 48 -5.12 -0.93 -20.05
C ASP A 48 -5.45 -2.09 -21.01
N SER A 49 -6.72 -2.31 -21.31
CA SER A 49 -7.17 -3.43 -22.15
C SER A 49 -7.59 -3.01 -23.55
N GLY A 50 -7.31 -1.77 -23.96
CA GLY A 50 -7.62 -1.24 -25.28
C GLY A 50 -8.22 0.16 -25.25
N GLU A 51 -8.79 0.62 -26.36
CA GLU A 51 -9.20 2.01 -26.53
C GLU A 51 -10.27 2.47 -25.52
N ASP A 52 -11.22 1.60 -25.17
CA ASP A 52 -12.40 1.97 -24.42
C ASP A 52 -12.50 1.36 -23.01
N GLN A 53 -11.56 0.49 -22.60
CA GLN A 53 -11.69 -0.28 -21.37
C GLN A 53 -10.40 -0.36 -20.57
N TYR A 54 -10.56 -0.34 -19.24
CA TYR A 54 -9.61 -0.88 -18.28
C TYR A 54 -10.06 -2.26 -17.85
N THR A 55 -9.13 -3.15 -17.54
CA THR A 55 -9.42 -4.35 -16.76
C THR A 55 -8.88 -4.17 -15.34
N VAL A 56 -9.75 -4.33 -14.36
CA VAL A 56 -9.37 -4.31 -12.95
C VAL A 56 -9.20 -5.75 -12.47
N ILE A 57 -7.96 -6.11 -12.15
CA ILE A 57 -7.60 -7.40 -11.55
C ILE A 57 -7.65 -7.20 -10.04
N TYR A 58 -8.36 -8.07 -9.32
CA TYR A 58 -8.49 -7.93 -7.89
C TYR A 58 -8.59 -9.28 -7.17
N ASN A 59 -8.22 -9.24 -5.90
CA ASN A 59 -8.40 -10.31 -4.94
C ASN A 59 -9.16 -9.74 -3.74
N VAL A 60 -10.06 -10.53 -3.20
CA VAL A 60 -10.83 -10.20 -2.01
C VAL A 60 -10.55 -11.25 -0.97
N SER A 61 -9.94 -10.86 0.14
CA SER A 61 -9.90 -11.66 1.35
C SER A 61 -11.10 -11.29 2.22
N ASN A 62 -11.87 -12.30 2.60
CA ASN A 62 -13.05 -12.15 3.43
C ASN A 62 -13.13 -13.32 4.42
N ASP A 63 -13.27 -13.02 5.71
CA ASP A 63 -13.62 -14.04 6.69
C ASP A 63 -15.12 -14.40 6.55
N THR A 64 -15.38 -15.66 6.43
CA THR A 64 -16.67 -16.23 6.07
C THR A 64 -17.68 -16.30 7.22
N THR A 65 -17.38 -15.70 8.37
CA THR A 65 -18.24 -15.76 9.56
C THR A 65 -19.47 -14.85 9.52
N GLY A 66 -19.52 -13.91 8.55
CA GLY A 66 -20.62 -12.96 8.37
C GLY A 66 -21.30 -13.06 7.01
N LEU A 67 -22.53 -12.58 6.91
CA LEU A 67 -23.29 -12.46 5.66
C LEU A 67 -22.92 -11.13 4.99
N TRP A 68 -21.83 -11.14 4.21
CA TRP A 68 -21.38 -9.98 3.48
C TRP A 68 -21.96 -9.97 2.05
N LEU A 69 -22.60 -8.87 1.67
CA LEU A 69 -22.91 -8.56 0.28
C LEU A 69 -21.73 -7.79 -0.32
N PHE A 70 -21.23 -8.29 -1.43
CA PHE A 70 -20.17 -7.65 -2.20
C PHE A 70 -20.75 -7.04 -3.47
N ASN A 71 -20.38 -5.79 -3.76
CA ASN A 71 -20.72 -5.08 -4.99
C ASN A 71 -19.52 -4.25 -5.46
N ILE A 72 -19.48 -3.99 -6.76
CA ILE A 72 -18.55 -3.04 -7.37
C ILE A 72 -19.35 -1.86 -7.91
N LEU A 73 -19.04 -0.67 -7.42
CA LEU A 73 -19.71 0.56 -7.78
C LEU A 73 -18.77 1.45 -8.59
N LEU A 74 -19.33 2.24 -9.49
CA LEU A 74 -18.60 3.19 -10.32
C LEU A 74 -19.18 4.59 -10.10
N GLN A 75 -18.31 5.59 -9.90
CA GLN A 75 -18.72 6.98 -9.80
C GLN A 75 -17.63 7.93 -10.29
N ASN A 76 -17.98 9.20 -10.56
CA ASN A 76 -17.06 10.16 -11.16
C ASN A 76 -16.11 10.81 -10.14
N THR A 77 -16.57 11.02 -8.92
CA THR A 77 -15.81 11.70 -7.86
C THR A 77 -16.12 11.09 -6.50
N TYR A 78 -15.30 11.42 -5.49
CA TYR A 78 -15.62 11.04 -4.10
C TYR A 78 -16.88 11.68 -3.55
N LYS A 79 -17.35 12.78 -4.16
CA LYS A 79 -18.61 13.44 -3.85
C LYS A 79 -19.57 13.29 -5.02
N SER A 80 -20.01 12.10 -5.32
CA SER A 80 -20.97 11.85 -6.40
C SER A 80 -22.37 11.71 -5.87
N GLU A 81 -23.36 12.22 -6.62
CA GLU A 81 -24.78 12.05 -6.30
C GLU A 81 -25.36 10.78 -6.92
N VAL A 82 -24.65 10.17 -7.85
CA VAL A 82 -25.07 8.95 -8.58
C VAL A 82 -23.90 8.00 -8.68
N HIS A 83 -24.18 6.72 -8.56
CA HIS A 83 -23.24 5.66 -8.90
C HIS A 83 -23.92 4.63 -9.80
N ASP A 84 -23.11 3.91 -10.59
CA ASP A 84 -23.56 2.72 -11.29
C ASP A 84 -22.98 1.47 -10.60
N THR A 85 -23.62 0.34 -10.81
CA THR A 85 -23.18 -0.94 -10.26
C THR A 85 -22.71 -1.83 -11.40
N LEU A 86 -21.47 -2.31 -11.31
CA LEU A 86 -20.98 -3.33 -12.23
C LEU A 86 -21.61 -4.69 -11.92
N SER A 87 -22.02 -5.38 -12.97
CA SER A 87 -22.51 -6.74 -12.85
C SER A 87 -21.35 -7.70 -12.53
N LEU A 88 -21.40 -8.36 -11.38
CA LEU A 88 -20.42 -9.38 -11.02
C LEU A 88 -20.53 -10.64 -11.90
N ALA A 89 -21.61 -10.79 -12.68
CA ALA A 89 -21.74 -11.86 -13.67
C ALA A 89 -20.78 -11.70 -14.86
N SER A 90 -20.21 -10.49 -15.07
CA SER A 90 -19.24 -10.20 -16.12
C SER A 90 -17.78 -10.31 -15.67
N GLN A 91 -17.52 -10.72 -14.42
CA GLN A 91 -16.16 -10.97 -13.96
C GLN A 91 -15.66 -12.35 -14.37
N ASP A 92 -14.39 -12.42 -14.69
CA ASP A 92 -13.69 -13.67 -14.98
C ASP A 92 -12.82 -14.10 -13.81
N ILE A 93 -12.74 -15.41 -13.57
CA ILE A 93 -11.70 -15.96 -12.67
C ILE A 93 -10.45 -16.19 -13.51
N ILE A 94 -9.41 -15.41 -13.28
CA ILE A 94 -8.15 -15.48 -14.04
C ILE A 94 -7.10 -16.37 -13.37
N TYR A 95 -7.23 -16.60 -12.06
CA TYR A 95 -6.40 -17.52 -11.30
C TYR A 95 -7.12 -18.00 -10.05
N GLN A 96 -6.93 -19.26 -9.69
CA GLN A 96 -7.46 -19.84 -8.46
C GLN A 96 -6.54 -20.93 -7.93
N ASP A 97 -6.26 -20.89 -6.64
CA ASP A 97 -5.61 -21.97 -5.90
C ASP A 97 -6.39 -22.32 -4.61
N ASN A 98 -5.77 -23.05 -3.69
CA ASN A 98 -6.41 -23.45 -2.43
C ASN A 98 -6.57 -22.31 -1.42
N LYS A 99 -5.92 -21.14 -1.64
CA LYS A 99 -5.85 -20.04 -0.69
C LYS A 99 -6.54 -18.79 -1.20
N GLN A 100 -6.49 -18.54 -2.52
CA GLN A 100 -6.90 -17.27 -3.11
C GLN A 100 -7.54 -17.44 -4.48
N ILE A 101 -8.39 -16.49 -4.83
CA ILE A 101 -9.02 -16.38 -6.13
C ILE A 101 -8.80 -14.98 -6.65
N PHE A 102 -8.32 -14.86 -7.88
CA PHE A 102 -8.17 -13.58 -8.56
C PHE A 102 -9.22 -13.44 -9.63
N TYR A 103 -9.85 -12.28 -9.62
CA TYR A 103 -10.89 -11.90 -10.58
C TYR A 103 -10.38 -10.80 -11.49
N ALA A 104 -10.93 -10.76 -12.69
CA ALA A 104 -10.80 -9.66 -13.62
C ALA A 104 -12.18 -9.13 -14.00
N ILE A 105 -12.33 -7.80 -14.06
CA ILE A 105 -13.57 -7.16 -14.50
C ILE A 105 -13.25 -5.96 -15.37
N ASP A 106 -13.95 -5.82 -16.49
CA ASP A 106 -13.78 -4.72 -17.41
C ASP A 106 -14.59 -3.49 -16.98
N VAL A 107 -13.97 -2.32 -17.12
CA VAL A 107 -14.51 -1.03 -16.70
C VAL A 107 -14.34 -0.03 -17.85
N PRO A 108 -15.40 0.69 -18.28
CA PRO A 108 -15.31 1.71 -19.32
C PRO A 108 -14.38 2.87 -18.91
N LYS A 109 -13.44 3.26 -19.79
CA LYS A 109 -12.46 4.34 -19.52
C LYS A 109 -13.06 5.73 -19.38
N SER A 110 -14.07 6.04 -20.14
CA SER A 110 -14.56 7.41 -20.31
C SER A 110 -15.70 7.80 -19.40
N ALA A 111 -16.26 6.86 -18.64
CA ALA A 111 -17.49 7.09 -17.89
C ALA A 111 -17.25 7.41 -16.41
N TYR A 112 -16.15 6.93 -15.83
CA TYR A 112 -15.95 7.00 -14.37
C TYR A 112 -14.47 7.19 -14.01
N ASP A 113 -14.23 7.93 -12.93
CA ASP A 113 -12.89 8.17 -12.37
C ASP A 113 -12.61 7.33 -11.12
N LEU A 114 -13.63 6.65 -10.59
CA LEU A 114 -13.53 5.93 -9.32
C LEU A 114 -14.33 4.62 -9.35
N LEU A 115 -13.66 3.53 -9.00
CA LEU A 115 -14.27 2.24 -8.71
C LEU A 115 -14.25 2.03 -7.19
N ILE A 116 -15.32 1.45 -6.65
CA ILE A 116 -15.50 1.20 -5.22
C ILE A 116 -15.88 -0.26 -5.02
N PHE A 117 -15.06 -0.99 -4.29
CA PHE A 117 -15.40 -2.31 -3.77
C PHE A 117 -16.20 -2.11 -2.48
N SER A 118 -17.45 -2.50 -2.49
CA SER A 118 -18.40 -2.31 -1.40
C SER A 118 -18.73 -3.62 -0.72
N PHE A 119 -18.48 -3.69 0.57
CA PHE A 119 -18.89 -4.79 1.45
C PHE A 119 -19.94 -4.29 2.42
N ASN A 120 -21.07 -4.97 2.46
CA ASN A 120 -22.15 -4.67 3.38
C ASN A 120 -22.46 -5.91 4.23
N ASN A 121 -22.19 -5.85 5.53
CA ASN A 121 -22.62 -6.86 6.47
C ASN A 121 -24.06 -6.56 6.90
N LEU A 122 -25.02 -7.31 6.32
CA LEU A 122 -26.44 -7.09 6.58
C LEU A 122 -26.85 -7.39 8.01
N SER A 123 -26.14 -8.27 8.70
CA SER A 123 -26.46 -8.65 10.09
C SER A 123 -26.04 -7.61 11.10
N GLU A 124 -24.95 -6.89 10.82
CA GLU A 124 -24.35 -5.91 11.74
C GLU A 124 -24.55 -4.46 11.29
N GLY A 125 -25.04 -4.24 10.07
CA GLY A 125 -25.19 -2.91 9.48
C GLY A 125 -23.86 -2.20 9.19
N ILE A 126 -22.77 -2.97 8.99
CA ILE A 126 -21.43 -2.44 8.76
C ILE A 126 -21.18 -2.34 7.27
N TYR A 127 -20.70 -1.16 6.82
CA TYR A 127 -20.23 -0.93 5.46
C TYR A 127 -18.71 -0.77 5.46
N ARG A 128 -18.04 -1.43 4.50
CA ARG A 128 -16.61 -1.24 4.23
C ARG A 128 -16.43 -0.98 2.74
N LEU A 129 -15.77 0.12 2.41
CA LEU A 129 -15.61 0.60 1.06
C LEU A 129 -14.12 0.75 0.74
N TYR A 130 -13.67 0.13 -0.33
CA TYR A 130 -12.30 0.23 -0.81
C TYR A 130 -12.31 0.93 -2.16
N ASP A 131 -11.63 2.06 -2.24
CA ASP A 131 -11.58 2.90 -3.42
C ASP A 131 -10.42 2.53 -4.34
N ALA A 132 -10.69 2.50 -5.63
CA ALA A 132 -9.71 2.30 -6.69
C ALA A 132 -9.85 3.44 -7.72
N PRO A 133 -9.04 4.50 -7.61
CA PRO A 133 -9.06 5.58 -8.59
C PRO A 133 -8.66 5.08 -9.98
N LEU A 134 -9.53 5.29 -10.95
CA LEU A 134 -9.34 4.91 -12.35
C LEU A 134 -8.59 5.99 -13.14
N ASN A 135 -8.66 7.24 -12.69
CA ASN A 135 -7.96 8.34 -13.33
C ASN A 135 -6.48 8.35 -12.94
N ASN A 136 -5.64 7.91 -13.87
CA ASN A 136 -4.18 8.01 -13.79
C ASN A 136 -3.67 8.81 -15.00
N PRO A 137 -3.17 10.04 -14.85
CA PRO A 137 -2.67 10.86 -15.96
C PRO A 137 -1.53 10.22 -16.75
N GLY A 138 -0.76 9.33 -16.15
CA GLY A 138 0.28 8.56 -16.81
C GLY A 138 -0.23 7.34 -17.60
N GLY A 139 -1.53 7.00 -17.47
CA GLY A 139 -2.10 5.77 -18.00
C GLY A 139 -1.77 4.52 -17.18
N TYR A 140 -2.21 3.37 -17.65
CA TYR A 140 -1.94 2.06 -17.06
C TYR A 140 -1.23 1.17 -18.08
N PRO A 141 -0.33 0.24 -17.65
CA PRO A 141 0.29 -0.72 -18.53
C PRO A 141 -0.74 -1.71 -19.08
N SER A 142 -0.49 -2.28 -20.26
CA SER A 142 -1.35 -3.31 -20.87
C SER A 142 -1.03 -4.74 -20.41
N PHE A 143 -0.14 -4.90 -19.44
CA PHE A 143 0.31 -6.18 -18.91
C PHE A 143 0.49 -6.07 -17.39
N TYR A 144 0.53 -7.22 -16.72
CA TYR A 144 0.69 -7.27 -15.27
C TYR A 144 1.64 -8.40 -14.84
N PRO A 145 2.30 -8.25 -13.66
CA PRO A 145 3.22 -9.25 -13.16
C PRO A 145 2.47 -10.41 -12.51
N THR A 146 3.07 -11.60 -12.64
CA THR A 146 2.64 -12.83 -11.96
C THR A 146 3.81 -13.47 -11.25
N ASP A 147 3.55 -14.28 -10.23
CA ASP A 147 4.55 -15.14 -9.62
C ASP A 147 4.90 -16.35 -10.50
N GLY A 148 5.83 -17.19 -10.05
CA GLY A 148 6.24 -18.41 -10.75
C GLY A 148 5.12 -19.45 -10.97
N ASN A 149 3.99 -19.33 -10.27
CA ASN A 149 2.80 -20.17 -10.45
C ASN A 149 1.74 -19.54 -11.35
N GLY A 150 1.98 -18.33 -11.84
CA GLY A 150 1.03 -17.57 -12.65
C GLY A 150 0.00 -16.78 -11.85
N ALA A 151 0.11 -16.70 -10.52
CA ALA A 151 -0.78 -15.88 -9.70
C ALA A 151 -0.47 -14.38 -9.89
N PRO A 152 -1.48 -13.51 -10.12
CA PRO A 152 -1.28 -12.08 -10.26
C PRO A 152 -0.62 -11.46 -9.03
N LEU A 153 0.40 -10.64 -9.24
CA LEU A 153 1.04 -9.85 -8.19
C LEU A 153 0.34 -8.49 -8.09
N LEU A 154 -0.54 -8.33 -7.13
CA LEU A 154 -1.31 -7.09 -6.92
C LEU A 154 -0.55 -6.11 -6.03
N SER A 155 0.27 -6.61 -5.11
CA SER A 155 1.14 -5.80 -4.25
C SER A 155 2.20 -5.03 -5.05
N LYS A 156 2.66 -3.91 -4.51
CA LYS A 156 3.75 -3.10 -5.06
C LYS A 156 5.13 -3.61 -4.70
N TYR A 157 5.23 -4.55 -3.79
CA TYR A 157 6.47 -5.25 -3.45
C TYR A 157 6.32 -6.75 -3.71
N TYR A 158 7.44 -7.41 -3.94
CA TYR A 158 7.49 -8.83 -4.20
C TYR A 158 8.65 -9.49 -3.44
N THR A 159 8.36 -10.59 -2.78
CA THR A 159 9.32 -11.33 -1.94
C THR A 159 9.76 -12.67 -2.54
N GLY A 160 9.13 -13.11 -3.63
CA GLY A 160 9.50 -14.32 -4.35
C GLY A 160 10.67 -14.11 -5.30
N ASP A 161 11.19 -15.20 -5.83
CA ASP A 161 12.35 -15.18 -6.71
C ASP A 161 11.99 -15.20 -8.20
N GLU A 162 10.83 -15.75 -8.55
CA GLU A 162 10.37 -15.92 -9.92
C GLU A 162 9.23 -14.96 -10.27
N ILE A 163 9.41 -14.14 -11.28
CA ILE A 163 8.41 -13.22 -11.80
C ILE A 163 8.19 -13.43 -13.28
N SER A 164 6.94 -13.44 -13.69
CA SER A 164 6.51 -13.49 -15.10
C SER A 164 5.51 -12.39 -15.38
N PHE A 165 5.09 -12.24 -16.62
CA PHE A 165 4.13 -11.21 -17.00
C PHE A 165 3.00 -11.82 -17.85
N SER A 166 1.77 -11.49 -17.52
CA SER A 166 0.59 -11.82 -18.31
C SER A 166 0.17 -10.62 -19.16
N GLY A 167 -0.30 -10.87 -20.38
CA GLY A 167 -0.66 -9.82 -21.35
C GLY A 167 0.57 -9.17 -22.04
N LEU A 168 1.76 -9.72 -21.85
CA LEU A 168 2.97 -9.25 -22.49
C LEU A 168 3.27 -10.09 -23.73
N ASP A 169 3.20 -9.46 -24.92
CA ASP A 169 3.65 -10.04 -26.18
C ASP A 169 5.05 -9.50 -26.50
N GLY A 170 6.06 -10.39 -26.51
CA GLY A 170 7.44 -10.04 -26.84
C GLY A 170 8.31 -9.63 -25.64
N SER A 171 9.37 -8.87 -25.93
CA SER A 171 10.35 -8.46 -24.95
C SER A 171 9.90 -7.25 -24.13
N VAL A 172 10.43 -7.13 -22.90
CA VAL A 172 10.22 -5.99 -22.01
C VAL A 172 11.54 -5.36 -21.60
N HIS A 173 11.59 -4.04 -21.60
CA HIS A 173 12.70 -3.27 -21.05
C HIS A 173 12.62 -3.29 -19.52
N VAL A 174 13.73 -3.58 -18.88
CA VAL A 174 13.86 -3.56 -17.42
C VAL A 174 14.82 -2.46 -17.03
N PHE A 175 14.35 -1.59 -16.16
CA PHE A 175 15.17 -0.59 -15.50
C PHE A 175 15.26 -0.92 -14.02
N ARG A 176 16.48 -1.16 -13.53
CA ARG A 176 16.75 -1.33 -12.11
C ARG A 176 17.25 -0.02 -11.53
N TYR A 177 16.68 0.38 -10.42
CA TYR A 177 17.08 1.55 -9.67
C TYR A 177 17.68 1.13 -8.34
N LYS A 178 18.74 1.82 -7.90
CA LYS A 178 19.31 1.62 -6.56
C LYS A 178 18.32 2.09 -5.48
N GLU A 179 18.46 1.54 -4.28
CA GLU A 179 17.73 2.03 -3.12
C GLU A 179 18.32 3.38 -2.65
N GLU A 180 18.10 4.45 -3.44
CA GLU A 180 18.55 5.80 -3.11
C GLU A 180 17.44 6.65 -2.46
N PHE A 181 16.27 6.06 -2.24
CA PHE A 181 15.13 6.77 -1.66
C PHE A 181 15.31 6.94 -0.16
N GLY A 182 15.63 8.17 0.24
CA GLY A 182 15.67 8.54 1.63
C GLY A 182 14.32 8.38 2.33
N PRO A 183 14.33 8.16 3.65
CA PRO A 183 13.12 8.25 4.45
C PRO A 183 12.53 9.65 4.37
N ALA A 184 11.19 9.76 4.45
CA ALA A 184 10.50 11.04 4.49
C ALA A 184 10.96 11.89 5.67
N ASP A 185 10.97 13.20 5.49
CA ASP A 185 11.28 14.13 6.58
C ASP A 185 10.10 14.25 7.56
N PRO A 186 10.34 14.64 8.82
CA PRO A 186 9.29 14.90 9.78
C PRO A 186 8.24 15.92 9.30
N PRO A 187 7.02 15.91 9.87
CA PRO A 187 5.89 16.69 9.34
C PRO A 187 6.04 18.21 9.45
N MET A 188 6.96 18.71 10.32
CA MET A 188 7.27 20.12 10.48
C MET A 188 8.38 20.62 9.54
N GLY A 189 9.00 19.74 8.75
CA GLY A 189 10.03 20.13 7.78
C GLY A 189 9.43 20.92 6.61
N GLU A 190 10.30 21.42 5.74
CA GLU A 190 9.87 21.98 4.47
C GLU A 190 9.38 20.84 3.57
N MET A 191 8.45 21.15 2.66
CA MET A 191 8.05 20.19 1.63
C MET A 191 9.29 19.85 0.81
N SER A 192 9.84 18.65 1.01
CA SER A 192 10.94 18.20 0.16
C SER A 192 10.44 18.15 -1.28
N ALA A 193 11.20 18.73 -2.19
CA ALA A 193 10.91 18.61 -3.61
C ALA A 193 10.71 17.13 -3.95
N LEU A 194 9.61 16.82 -4.62
CA LEU A 194 9.32 15.48 -5.07
C LEU A 194 10.53 14.92 -5.78
N ALA A 195 10.96 13.83 -5.26
CA ALA A 195 12.01 12.91 -5.68
C ALA A 195 13.08 13.49 -6.61
N PRO A 196 14.33 13.45 -6.20
CA PRO A 196 15.43 13.61 -7.14
C PRO A 196 15.25 12.60 -8.29
N THR A 197 15.80 12.93 -9.44
CA THR A 197 15.89 12.02 -10.56
C THR A 197 16.44 10.69 -10.10
N LEU A 198 15.67 9.63 -10.33
CA LEU A 198 16.11 8.28 -10.01
C LEU A 198 17.29 7.90 -10.90
N SER A 199 18.37 7.43 -10.28
CA SER A 199 19.52 6.94 -11.03
C SER A 199 19.28 5.49 -11.45
N ILE A 200 19.26 5.23 -12.75
CA ILE A 200 19.23 3.88 -13.29
C ILE A 200 20.58 3.22 -12.97
N ASP A 201 20.52 2.10 -12.25
CA ASP A 201 21.69 1.28 -11.93
C ASP A 201 22.04 0.35 -13.10
N SER A 202 21.02 -0.26 -13.70
CA SER A 202 21.18 -1.08 -14.89
C SER A 202 19.90 -1.10 -15.74
N SER A 203 20.07 -1.31 -17.03
CA SER A 203 18.96 -1.51 -17.96
C SER A 203 19.27 -2.67 -18.89
N TYR A 204 18.29 -3.51 -19.18
CA TYR A 204 18.41 -4.68 -20.04
C TYR A 204 17.06 -5.08 -20.62
N PHE A 205 17.07 -6.00 -21.59
CA PHE A 205 15.87 -6.60 -22.15
C PHE A 205 15.67 -7.99 -21.55
N ILE A 206 14.40 -8.34 -21.32
CA ILE A 206 13.99 -9.71 -21.06
C ILE A 206 13.14 -10.20 -22.23
N ASP A 207 13.49 -11.34 -22.76
CA ASP A 207 12.71 -12.08 -23.76
C ASP A 207 12.56 -13.52 -23.26
N GLY A 208 11.48 -13.76 -22.53
CA GLY A 208 11.18 -15.08 -21.94
C GLY A 208 12.13 -15.57 -20.84
N VAL A 209 13.13 -14.79 -20.46
CA VAL A 209 14.08 -15.12 -19.37
C VAL A 209 13.71 -14.35 -18.12
N GLN A 210 13.79 -15.03 -16.98
CA GLN A 210 13.52 -14.39 -15.68
C GLN A 210 14.59 -13.36 -15.33
N PRO A 211 14.22 -12.16 -14.85
CA PRO A 211 15.19 -11.20 -14.38
C PRO A 211 15.80 -11.66 -13.04
N ASP A 212 17.11 -11.54 -12.91
CA ASP A 212 17.76 -11.64 -11.61
C ASP A 212 17.46 -10.39 -10.78
N MET A 213 16.59 -10.52 -9.78
CA MET A 213 16.10 -9.42 -8.97
C MET A 213 16.80 -9.36 -7.62
N LEU A 214 17.49 -8.24 -7.36
CA LEU A 214 18.19 -7.98 -6.11
C LEU A 214 17.24 -7.38 -5.06
N ASP A 215 17.35 -7.85 -3.81
CA ASP A 215 16.56 -7.33 -2.71
C ASP A 215 16.76 -5.82 -2.47
N PHE A 216 15.67 -5.15 -2.10
CA PHE A 216 15.58 -3.70 -1.90
C PHE A 216 15.92 -2.85 -3.13
N HIS A 217 15.86 -3.43 -4.33
CA HIS A 217 15.93 -2.68 -5.57
C HIS A 217 14.54 -2.47 -6.17
N PHE A 218 14.36 -1.31 -6.74
CA PHE A 218 13.14 -0.95 -7.42
C PHE A 218 13.29 -1.21 -8.92
N TYR A 219 12.29 -1.85 -9.49
CA TYR A 219 12.26 -2.26 -10.90
C TYR A 219 11.10 -1.60 -11.63
N LEU A 220 11.36 -1.09 -12.82
CA LEU A 220 10.36 -0.65 -13.78
C LEU A 220 10.47 -1.54 -15.03
N PHE A 221 9.35 -2.11 -15.43
CA PHE A 221 9.20 -2.93 -16.61
C PHE A 221 8.34 -2.16 -17.62
N GLN A 222 8.87 -1.92 -18.82
CA GLN A 222 8.19 -1.17 -19.87
C GLN A 222 8.22 -1.93 -21.20
N LYS A 223 7.09 -1.94 -21.91
CA LYS A 223 6.99 -2.47 -23.27
C LYS A 223 7.63 -1.51 -24.27
N ASP A 224 7.38 -0.22 -24.10
CA ASP A 224 8.00 0.88 -24.86
C ASP A 224 8.58 1.91 -23.88
N THR A 225 9.85 2.24 -24.08
CA THR A 225 10.57 3.22 -23.24
C THR A 225 10.16 4.67 -23.49
N LEU A 226 9.43 4.92 -24.57
CA LEU A 226 8.86 6.23 -24.89
C LEU A 226 7.50 6.44 -24.21
N ASP A 227 6.90 5.37 -23.70
CA ASP A 227 5.64 5.42 -23.00
C ASP A 227 5.80 5.91 -21.55
N ASN A 228 4.74 6.53 -21.03
CA ASN A 228 4.63 6.92 -19.63
C ASN A 228 4.00 5.80 -18.75
N THR A 229 3.88 4.59 -19.29
CA THR A 229 3.29 3.44 -18.60
C THR A 229 4.32 2.37 -18.32
N GLY A 230 4.12 1.61 -17.26
CA GLY A 230 4.97 0.48 -16.92
C GLY A 230 4.51 -0.21 -15.63
N VAL A 231 5.01 -1.41 -15.46
CA VAL A 231 4.83 -2.19 -14.23
C VAL A 231 5.99 -1.90 -13.31
N THR A 232 5.70 -1.57 -12.05
CA THR A 232 6.72 -1.30 -11.05
C THR A 232 6.64 -2.31 -9.91
N ILE A 233 7.80 -2.72 -9.40
CA ILE A 233 7.93 -3.65 -8.29
C ILE A 233 9.15 -3.27 -7.44
N LEU A 234 8.96 -3.20 -6.14
CA LEU A 234 10.05 -3.21 -5.18
C LEU A 234 10.35 -4.67 -4.82
N LYS A 235 11.50 -5.20 -5.23
CA LYS A 235 11.93 -6.52 -4.79
C LYS A 235 12.36 -6.44 -3.34
N CYS A 236 11.83 -7.32 -2.50
CA CYS A 236 12.10 -7.38 -1.08
C CYS A 236 12.55 -8.78 -0.68
N PRO A 237 13.31 -8.94 0.43
CA PRO A 237 13.68 -10.24 0.95
C PRO A 237 12.44 -11.02 1.43
N TYR A 238 12.55 -12.34 1.51
CA TYR A 238 11.46 -13.26 1.83
C TYR A 238 10.75 -12.98 3.17
N TYR A 239 11.40 -12.30 4.08
CA TYR A 239 10.85 -11.97 5.42
C TYR A 239 10.09 -10.63 5.44
N TYR A 240 10.16 -9.84 4.38
CA TYR A 240 9.43 -8.58 4.31
C TYR A 240 7.91 -8.84 4.35
N PRO A 241 7.12 -8.04 5.07
CA PRO A 241 7.34 -6.67 5.57
C PRO A 241 8.12 -6.56 6.90
N ASP A 242 8.47 -7.67 7.54
CA ASP A 242 9.30 -7.65 8.74
C ASP A 242 10.68 -7.05 8.43
N LEU A 243 11.38 -6.59 9.47
CA LEU A 243 12.79 -6.24 9.44
C LEU A 243 13.54 -7.21 10.36
N ARG A 244 14.60 -7.86 9.87
CA ARG A 244 15.29 -8.90 10.64
C ARG A 244 16.75 -8.62 10.90
N MET A 245 17.40 -7.86 10.03
CA MET A 245 18.80 -7.52 10.18
C MET A 245 18.97 -6.26 11.04
N TYR A 246 19.96 -6.21 11.91
CA TYR A 246 20.17 -5.05 12.79
C TYR A 246 20.41 -3.76 12.00
N ASP A 247 21.06 -3.82 10.85
CA ASP A 247 21.24 -2.68 9.96
C ASP A 247 19.91 -2.16 9.40
N GLU A 248 18.92 -3.04 9.18
CA GLU A 248 17.57 -2.67 8.77
C GLU A 248 16.79 -2.09 9.95
N LEU A 249 16.88 -2.72 11.14
CA LEU A 249 16.18 -2.27 12.35
C LEU A 249 16.65 -0.89 12.82
N ILE A 250 17.91 -0.53 12.62
CA ILE A 250 18.46 0.76 13.01
C ILE A 250 17.88 1.90 12.15
N LYS A 251 17.63 1.66 10.87
CA LYS A 251 17.21 2.71 9.92
C LYS A 251 15.93 3.46 10.35
N PRO A 252 14.80 2.81 10.70
CA PRO A 252 13.58 3.52 11.13
C PRO A 252 13.72 4.19 12.50
N MET A 253 14.69 3.79 13.33
CA MET A 253 14.92 4.42 14.63
C MET A 253 15.34 5.91 14.52
N ARG A 254 15.69 6.38 13.31
CA ARG A 254 15.97 7.79 13.05
C ARG A 254 14.85 8.74 13.52
N TYR A 255 13.60 8.28 13.49
CA TYR A 255 12.44 9.08 13.87
C TYR A 255 12.27 9.22 15.39
N ILE A 256 12.91 8.35 16.16
CA ILE A 256 12.83 8.35 17.62
C ILE A 256 14.20 8.62 18.30
N SER A 257 15.24 8.87 17.52
CA SER A 257 16.59 9.18 18.02
C SER A 257 16.96 10.64 17.79
N THR A 258 17.82 11.17 18.64
CA THR A 258 18.49 12.45 18.39
C THR A 258 19.49 12.31 17.24
N THR A 259 19.94 13.42 16.66
CA THR A 259 20.96 13.42 15.60
C THR A 259 22.22 12.66 16.02
N VAL A 260 22.70 12.87 17.26
CA VAL A 260 23.88 12.20 17.79
C VAL A 260 23.67 10.71 17.96
N GLU A 261 22.53 10.30 18.51
CA GLU A 261 22.16 8.87 18.64
C GLU A 261 22.05 8.20 17.27
N ASN A 262 21.40 8.84 16.30
CA ASN A 262 21.25 8.32 14.96
C ASN A 262 22.59 8.15 14.24
N GLN A 263 23.50 9.12 14.36
CA GLN A 263 24.85 8.97 13.83
C GLN A 263 25.60 7.82 14.50
N SER A 264 25.52 7.71 15.83
CA SER A 264 26.15 6.62 16.58
C SER A 264 25.62 5.24 16.18
N LEU A 265 24.30 5.13 15.98
CA LEU A 265 23.65 3.88 15.54
C LEU A 265 24.12 3.48 14.13
N ASN A 266 24.14 4.40 13.18
CA ASN A 266 24.48 4.09 11.78
C ASN A 266 25.99 3.88 11.56
N GLN A 267 26.86 4.39 12.44
CA GLN A 267 28.33 4.23 12.34
C GLN A 267 28.87 3.11 13.25
N ALA A 268 27.99 2.39 13.94
CA ALA A 268 28.40 1.37 14.90
C ALA A 268 29.08 0.19 14.21
N ARG A 269 30.27 -0.19 14.71
CA ARG A 269 30.97 -1.42 14.25
C ARG A 269 30.23 -2.70 14.65
N GLU A 270 29.44 -2.63 15.72
CA GLU A 270 28.63 -3.73 16.24
C GLU A 270 27.15 -3.27 16.30
N PRO A 271 26.40 -3.35 15.19
CA PRO A 271 25.03 -2.85 15.10
C PRO A 271 24.10 -3.44 16.17
N ARG A 272 24.24 -4.71 16.47
CA ARG A 272 23.50 -5.38 17.55
C ARG A 272 23.66 -4.69 18.90
N LYS A 273 24.91 -4.43 19.31
CA LYS A 273 25.18 -3.79 20.62
C LYS A 273 24.66 -2.35 20.64
N ALA A 274 24.82 -1.61 19.55
CA ALA A 274 24.31 -0.26 19.43
C ALA A 274 22.77 -0.22 19.57
N PHE A 275 22.08 -1.13 18.88
CA PHE A 275 20.65 -1.31 18.98
C PHE A 275 20.21 -1.65 20.43
N GLU A 276 20.80 -2.68 21.02
CA GLU A 276 20.47 -3.10 22.39
C GLU A 276 20.72 -1.97 23.41
N ASN A 277 21.84 -1.27 23.30
CA ASN A 277 22.20 -0.16 24.19
C ASN A 277 21.22 1.01 24.06
N PHE A 278 20.81 1.40 22.84
CA PHE A 278 19.82 2.46 22.64
C PHE A 278 18.52 2.17 23.41
N TRP A 279 17.97 0.97 23.24
CA TRP A 279 16.72 0.60 23.91
C TRP A 279 16.87 0.46 25.42
N LEU A 280 17.98 -0.13 25.90
CA LEU A 280 18.22 -0.27 27.34
C LEU A 280 18.44 1.06 28.03
N SER A 281 19.16 2.01 27.43
CA SER A 281 19.40 3.33 28.01
C SER A 281 18.13 4.17 28.11
N ASN A 282 17.21 4.03 27.17
CA ASN A 282 15.93 4.76 27.18
C ASN A 282 14.89 4.14 28.14
N TYR A 283 14.89 2.82 28.30
CA TYR A 283 13.82 2.13 29.07
C TYR A 283 14.30 1.53 30.39
N GLY A 284 15.57 1.54 30.69
CA GLY A 284 16.19 1.16 31.97
C GLY A 284 16.14 -0.34 32.28
N THR A 285 15.17 -1.10 31.80
CA THR A 285 15.06 -2.54 32.03
C THR A 285 14.82 -3.31 30.75
N LYS A 286 15.35 -4.56 30.69
CA LYS A 286 15.14 -5.45 29.53
C LYS A 286 13.67 -5.71 29.24
N PHE A 287 12.83 -5.80 30.26
CA PHE A 287 11.39 -6.05 30.09
C PHE A 287 10.68 -4.88 29.38
N ARG A 288 10.90 -3.65 29.84
CA ARG A 288 10.35 -2.45 29.22
C ARG A 288 10.89 -2.24 27.80
N ALA A 289 12.21 -2.39 27.63
CA ALA A 289 12.84 -2.29 26.32
C ALA A 289 12.23 -3.28 25.32
N LYS A 290 12.02 -4.54 25.70
CA LYS A 290 11.38 -5.54 24.84
C LYS A 290 9.96 -5.17 24.42
N GLY A 291 9.17 -4.60 25.36
CA GLY A 291 7.82 -4.12 25.05
C GLY A 291 7.83 -2.97 24.04
N ALA A 292 8.71 -1.98 24.26
CA ALA A 292 8.86 -0.83 23.38
C ALA A 292 9.37 -1.21 21.98
N ILE A 293 10.36 -2.10 21.89
CA ILE A 293 10.83 -2.65 20.61
C ILE A 293 9.66 -3.29 19.85
N ARG A 294 8.91 -4.17 20.49
CA ARG A 294 7.77 -4.84 19.84
C ARG A 294 6.76 -3.81 19.34
N PHE A 295 6.37 -2.86 20.16
CA PHE A 295 5.40 -1.83 19.81
C PHE A 295 5.86 -0.95 18.64
N PHE A 296 7.12 -0.50 18.66
CA PHE A 296 7.66 0.33 17.60
C PHE A 296 7.77 -0.43 16.27
N PHE A 297 8.36 -1.62 16.29
CA PHE A 297 8.59 -2.39 15.06
C PHE A 297 7.30 -3.00 14.51
N GLN A 298 6.30 -3.30 15.33
CA GLN A 298 4.98 -3.66 14.82
C GLN A 298 4.41 -2.55 13.93
N ARG A 299 4.54 -1.27 14.34
CA ARG A 299 4.10 -0.14 13.50
C ARG A 299 4.93 0.04 12.24
N VAL A 300 6.24 -0.26 12.30
CA VAL A 300 7.12 -0.25 11.12
C VAL A 300 6.71 -1.34 10.13
N GLU A 301 6.43 -2.54 10.61
CA GLU A 301 5.94 -3.67 9.80
C GLU A 301 4.58 -3.38 9.17
N GLU A 302 3.63 -2.87 9.95
CA GLU A 302 2.32 -2.42 9.45
C GLU A 302 2.46 -1.31 8.40
N ALA A 303 3.35 -0.34 8.61
CA ALA A 303 3.62 0.70 7.64
C ALA A 303 4.24 0.14 6.34
N ASN A 304 5.11 -0.86 6.45
CA ASN A 304 5.66 -1.56 5.29
C ASN A 304 4.57 -2.29 4.51
N GLN A 305 3.66 -2.96 5.19
CA GLN A 305 2.56 -3.67 4.54
C GLN A 305 1.59 -2.71 3.84
N LEU A 306 1.24 -1.60 4.49
CA LEU A 306 0.22 -0.65 4.00
C LEU A 306 0.73 0.34 2.95
N PHE A 307 1.98 0.79 3.05
CA PHE A 307 2.47 1.97 2.32
C PHE A 307 3.70 1.73 1.46
N THR A 308 4.18 0.48 1.34
CA THR A 308 5.26 0.17 0.39
C THR A 308 4.83 0.47 -1.03
N ASP A 309 5.68 1.20 -1.73
CA ASP A 309 5.51 1.56 -3.12
C ASP A 309 6.88 1.49 -3.83
N TYR A 310 7.40 2.58 -4.41
CA TYR A 310 8.75 2.65 -4.96
C TYR A 310 9.85 2.63 -3.87
N LYS A 311 9.46 2.73 -2.60
CA LYS A 311 10.31 2.58 -1.42
C LYS A 311 9.56 1.86 -0.29
N GLN A 312 10.30 1.39 0.70
CA GLN A 312 9.74 0.74 1.88
C GLN A 312 8.68 1.63 2.55
N GLY A 313 7.61 1.04 3.03
CA GLY A 313 6.46 1.77 3.55
C GLY A 313 6.78 2.74 4.67
N TRP A 314 7.63 2.35 5.63
CA TRP A 314 8.08 3.20 6.73
C TRP A 314 8.85 4.46 6.28
N LYS A 315 9.38 4.47 5.03
CA LYS A 315 10.07 5.63 4.44
C LYS A 315 9.14 6.63 3.77
N THR A 316 7.86 6.30 3.60
CA THR A 316 6.87 7.16 2.93
C THR A 316 6.29 8.19 3.88
N ASP A 317 5.67 9.23 3.35
CA ASP A 317 5.03 10.27 4.16
C ASP A 317 3.89 9.71 5.02
N ARG A 318 3.05 8.80 4.49
CA ARG A 318 2.03 8.11 5.29
C ARG A 318 2.66 7.17 6.31
N GLY A 319 3.74 6.49 5.92
CA GLY A 319 4.43 5.55 6.78
C GLY A 319 5.04 6.21 8.02
N ILE A 320 5.68 7.36 7.89
CA ILE A 320 6.27 8.01 9.08
C ILE A 320 5.20 8.50 10.07
N ILE A 321 4.08 9.00 9.56
CA ILE A 321 2.96 9.39 10.43
C ILE A 321 2.38 8.16 11.12
N TYR A 322 2.21 7.06 10.38
CA TYR A 322 1.71 5.80 10.97
C TYR A 322 2.68 5.23 12.02
N VAL A 323 3.98 5.24 11.78
CA VAL A 323 4.98 4.74 12.75
C VAL A 323 4.93 5.52 14.06
N ILE A 324 4.77 6.84 14.00
CA ILE A 324 4.81 7.71 15.20
C ILE A 324 3.43 7.81 15.85
N TYR A 325 2.37 8.04 15.10
CA TYR A 325 1.03 8.26 15.66
C TYR A 325 0.16 6.99 15.71
N GLY A 326 0.51 5.97 14.92
CA GLY A 326 -0.27 4.73 14.76
C GLY A 326 -1.35 4.87 13.71
N LYS A 327 -2.29 3.92 13.71
CA LYS A 327 -3.46 3.93 12.83
C LYS A 327 -4.29 5.20 13.10
N PRO A 328 -4.70 5.96 12.08
CA PRO A 328 -5.60 7.10 12.25
C PRO A 328 -6.96 6.66 12.79
N ASP A 329 -7.58 7.50 13.63
CA ASP A 329 -8.91 7.22 14.16
C ASP A 329 -10.00 7.46 13.12
N ILE A 330 -9.82 8.48 12.25
CA ILE A 330 -10.72 8.81 11.15
C ILE A 330 -9.89 9.14 9.91
N VAL A 331 -10.31 8.61 8.77
CA VAL A 331 -9.74 8.93 7.46
C VAL A 331 -10.83 9.45 6.54
N VAL A 332 -10.64 10.63 5.99
CA VAL A 332 -11.52 11.24 5.01
C VAL A 332 -10.78 11.33 3.68
N LYS A 333 -11.36 10.76 2.63
CA LYS A 333 -10.78 10.79 1.29
C LYS A 333 -11.51 11.78 0.38
N ARG A 334 -10.76 12.37 -0.54
CA ARG A 334 -11.21 13.28 -1.59
C ARG A 334 -10.48 12.94 -2.89
N ASP A 335 -10.89 13.52 -4.01
CA ASP A 335 -10.35 13.19 -5.33
C ASP A 335 -8.81 13.23 -5.41
N ARG A 336 -8.20 14.17 -4.70
CA ARG A 336 -6.74 14.36 -4.71
C ARG A 336 -6.11 14.45 -3.32
N ALA A 337 -6.84 14.17 -2.27
CA ALA A 337 -6.34 14.32 -0.91
C ALA A 337 -6.91 13.28 0.03
N GLU A 338 -6.15 12.98 1.05
CA GLU A 338 -6.53 12.13 2.16
C GLU A 338 -6.19 12.85 3.46
N GLU A 339 -7.15 12.98 4.37
CA GLU A 339 -7.00 13.61 5.67
C GLU A 339 -7.10 12.57 6.77
N TRP A 340 -6.06 12.46 7.58
CA TRP A 340 -6.01 11.62 8.78
C TRP A 340 -6.27 12.45 10.02
N ARG A 341 -7.16 12.00 10.87
CA ARG A 341 -7.51 12.64 12.14
C ARG A 341 -7.29 11.68 13.29
N TYR A 342 -6.69 12.21 14.35
CA TYR A 342 -6.43 11.50 15.59
C TYR A 342 -7.28 12.08 16.72
N ASN A 343 -7.75 11.24 17.65
CA ASN A 343 -8.52 11.67 18.84
C ASN A 343 -7.71 12.61 19.77
N SER A 344 -6.40 12.58 19.67
CA SER A 344 -5.49 13.51 20.35
C SER A 344 -5.48 14.92 19.74
N GLY A 345 -6.18 15.13 18.62
CA GLY A 345 -6.41 16.43 17.98
C GLY A 345 -5.60 16.69 16.71
N GLU A 346 -4.58 15.89 16.43
CA GLU A 346 -3.75 16.05 15.24
C GLU A 346 -4.52 15.72 13.96
N ARG A 347 -4.19 16.46 12.88
CA ARG A 347 -4.74 16.28 11.54
C ARG A 347 -3.62 16.37 10.53
N PHE A 348 -3.50 15.36 9.67
CA PHE A 348 -2.49 15.31 8.60
C PHE A 348 -3.20 15.23 7.26
N GLU A 349 -2.84 16.10 6.34
CA GLU A 349 -3.35 16.11 4.97
C GLU A 349 -2.28 15.59 4.02
N PHE A 350 -2.63 14.58 3.23
CA PHE A 350 -1.78 13.99 2.21
C PHE A 350 -2.36 14.29 0.84
N ILE A 351 -1.53 14.84 -0.06
CA ILE A 351 -1.90 15.13 -1.44
C ILE A 351 -1.48 13.97 -2.33
N ARG A 352 -2.41 13.45 -3.11
CA ARG A 352 -2.14 12.41 -4.09
C ARG A 352 -1.44 13.01 -5.30
N ILE A 353 -0.28 12.48 -5.64
CA ILE A 353 0.57 12.91 -6.74
C ILE A 353 0.86 11.67 -7.61
N PRO A 354 0.11 11.45 -8.69
CA PRO A 354 0.38 10.33 -9.59
C PRO A 354 1.68 10.60 -10.36
N ILE A 355 2.56 9.61 -10.37
CA ILE A 355 3.81 9.61 -11.13
C ILE A 355 3.95 8.29 -11.90
N LEU A 356 4.87 8.21 -12.86
CA LEU A 356 5.14 7.01 -13.65
C LEU A 356 5.31 5.75 -12.78
N PHE A 357 6.00 5.86 -11.66
CA PHE A 357 6.30 4.72 -10.80
C PHE A 357 5.11 4.28 -9.94
N THR A 358 4.17 5.18 -9.67
CA THR A 358 2.98 4.86 -8.88
C THR A 358 1.87 5.87 -9.10
N PRO A 359 0.64 5.41 -9.35
CA PRO A 359 -0.54 6.27 -9.40
C PRO A 359 -0.99 6.74 -8.01
N SER A 360 -0.43 6.18 -6.93
CA SER A 360 -0.88 6.37 -5.55
C SER A 360 0.19 6.94 -4.61
N LEU A 361 1.13 7.73 -5.14
CA LEU A 361 2.04 8.50 -4.29
C LEU A 361 1.24 9.54 -3.49
N TYR A 362 1.47 9.57 -2.18
CA TYR A 362 0.90 10.57 -1.29
C TYR A 362 2.02 11.37 -0.63
N SER A 363 1.95 12.70 -0.76
CA SER A 363 2.87 13.64 -0.15
C SER A 363 2.18 14.38 0.99
N LEU A 364 2.82 14.41 2.15
CA LEU A 364 2.32 15.11 3.34
C LEU A 364 2.41 16.63 3.14
N LYS A 365 1.35 17.33 3.43
CA LYS A 365 1.35 18.78 3.58
C LYS A 365 2.00 19.13 4.92
N ARG A 366 3.25 19.56 4.85
CA ARG A 366 4.06 19.87 6.03
C ARG A 366 3.73 21.26 6.59
N ASP A 367 3.74 21.36 7.92
CA ASP A 367 3.53 22.61 8.63
C ASP A 367 4.31 22.61 9.96
N SER A 368 4.86 23.76 10.32
CA SER A 368 5.58 23.96 11.59
C SER A 368 4.70 23.73 12.82
N GLU A 369 3.37 23.81 12.70
CA GLU A 369 2.44 23.54 13.80
C GLU A 369 2.54 22.10 14.33
N TYR A 370 3.01 21.16 13.52
CA TYR A 370 3.20 19.77 13.93
C TYR A 370 4.38 19.54 14.88
N GLU A 371 5.30 20.50 15.00
CA GLU A 371 6.55 20.33 15.75
C GLU A 371 6.32 19.87 17.19
N LYS A 372 5.47 20.58 17.91
CA LYS A 372 5.17 20.27 19.32
C LYS A 372 4.54 18.88 19.48
N SER A 373 3.56 18.55 18.67
CA SER A 373 2.88 17.25 18.71
C SER A 373 3.84 16.11 18.36
N TRP A 374 4.64 16.29 17.32
CA TRP A 374 5.65 15.32 16.89
C TRP A 374 6.62 14.98 18.02
N TYR A 375 7.26 15.99 18.64
CA TYR A 375 8.23 15.74 19.71
C TYR A 375 7.58 15.16 20.96
N ASN A 376 6.33 15.50 21.26
CA ASN A 376 5.59 14.86 22.35
C ASN A 376 5.40 13.36 22.07
N LYS A 377 4.92 12.99 20.89
CA LYS A 377 4.72 11.58 20.51
C LYS A 377 6.02 10.79 20.48
N VAL A 378 7.08 11.37 19.93
CA VAL A 378 8.44 10.77 19.98
C VAL A 378 8.88 10.59 21.44
N GLY A 379 8.63 11.58 22.30
CA GLY A 379 8.93 11.50 23.73
C GLY A 379 8.16 10.39 24.44
N ASP A 380 6.88 10.21 24.10
CA ASP A 380 6.04 9.12 24.66
C ASP A 380 6.58 7.75 24.25
N ILE A 381 6.89 7.57 22.97
CA ILE A 381 7.52 6.33 22.48
C ILE A 381 8.82 6.06 23.22
N ARG A 382 9.68 7.08 23.41
CA ARG A 382 10.95 6.94 24.13
C ARG A 382 10.80 6.62 25.62
N LYS A 383 9.67 6.92 26.22
CA LYS A 383 9.35 6.62 27.64
C LYS A 383 8.56 5.33 27.80
N GLY A 384 8.09 4.72 26.71
CA GLY A 384 7.28 3.51 26.73
C GLY A 384 5.85 3.76 27.18
N GLN A 385 5.32 4.90 26.79
CA GLN A 385 3.93 5.33 27.08
C GLN A 385 3.07 5.23 25.83
#